data_c5ecdb4937e8cd3669bb6e8eb8eaeedd
#
_entry.id   c5ecdb4937e8cd3669bb6e8eb8eaeedd
#
_cell.length_a   1.000
_cell.length_b   1.000
_cell.length_c   1.000
_cell.angle_alpha   90.00
_cell.angle_beta   90.00
_cell.angle_gamma   90.00
#
_symmetry.space_group_name_H-M   'P 1'
#
loop_
_entity.id
_entity.type
_entity.pdbx_description
1 polymer ?
#
loop_
_entity_poly.entity_id
_entity_poly.type
_entity_poly.pdbx_seq_one_letter_code
_entity_poly.pdbx_strand_id
1 'polypeptide(L)'
;MNRVKCDRCLVGAPVIFLCTVHERRTWGRKQEAEEMSEKKVVFFDIDGTLWNWHNEIPESTIRAIRSLRQNGHRAFLCSGRSRAYIQNPDLFAIGFDGVVSGCGTMIEYGGETIFYKKLDVDLVEHTVNTVRKYGMRPILEGREYLYMDEREFAKDNYGKKLKAEIGPRLLTIADEWGRWEISKISCATETADREKCYEELKDCFDFIIHDIPVTEFVPKGYHKGTGIAKVCEMLDTDIKDTIAFGDSANDIGMFRVVGIGVAMGNSSEDVKLEADYVTTPVMEDGIWKACKHLELI
;
A
#
# COMPACT_ATOMS: atom_id res chain seq x y z
N MET A 1 -44.60 36.62 49.66
CA MET A 1 -44.07 37.07 50.95
C MET A 1 -42.76 36.33 51.14
N ASN A 2 -41.58 36.81 51.15
CA ASN A 2 -40.99 38.11 51.52
C ASN A 2 -39.85 38.49 50.55
N ARG A 3 -39.81 39.70 50.12
CA ARG A 3 -38.63 40.36 49.56
C ARG A 3 -37.68 40.72 50.72
N VAL A 4 -36.36 40.52 50.50
CA VAL A 4 -35.34 41.29 51.16
C VAL A 4 -34.43 41.89 50.11
N LYS A 5 -34.50 43.24 50.00
CA LYS A 5 -33.52 44.09 49.30
C LYS A 5 -32.25 44.13 50.15
N CYS A 6 -31.09 44.20 49.52
CA CYS A 6 -29.94 44.90 50.09
C CYS A 6 -29.21 45.65 48.97
N ASP A 7 -29.30 46.99 49.09
CA ASP A 7 -28.48 47.96 48.36
C ASP A 7 -27.08 47.98 48.98
N ARG A 8 -26.04 48.04 48.18
CA ARG A 8 -24.97 49.04 48.19
C ARG A 8 -23.90 48.74 47.15
N CYS A 9 -23.74 49.70 46.25
CA CYS A 9 -22.58 49.85 45.38
C CYS A 9 -21.28 49.97 46.16
N LEU A 10 -20.17 49.49 45.57
CA LEU A 10 -18.98 50.28 45.27
C LEU A 10 -17.88 49.48 44.58
N VAL A 11 -17.51 49.94 43.36
CA VAL A 11 -16.15 50.09 42.80
C VAL A 11 -15.27 48.86 42.59
N GLY A 12 -15.09 48.49 41.31
CA GLY A 12 -13.78 48.25 40.73
C GLY A 12 -13.04 46.96 41.12
N ALA A 13 -13.35 45.84 40.48
CA ALA A 13 -12.39 44.74 40.34
C ALA A 13 -12.50 44.12 38.95
N PRO A 14 -11.40 43.65 38.35
CA PRO A 14 -11.42 43.08 36.98
C PRO A 14 -12.25 41.81 36.96
N VAL A 15 -13.11 41.68 35.96
CA VAL A 15 -13.86 40.46 35.68
C VAL A 15 -12.85 39.38 35.27
N ILE A 16 -12.44 38.54 36.22
CA ILE A 16 -11.77 37.30 35.92
C ILE A 16 -12.86 36.37 35.36
N PHE A 17 -12.85 36.14 34.04
CA PHE A 17 -13.61 35.07 33.43
C PHE A 17 -13.13 33.75 34.04
N LEU A 18 -13.85 33.23 34.99
CA LEU A 18 -13.75 31.85 35.45
C LEU A 18 -14.27 30.93 34.32
N CYS A 19 -13.39 30.64 33.38
CA CYS A 19 -13.63 29.57 32.42
C CYS A 19 -13.78 28.28 33.24
N THR A 20 -14.97 27.69 33.25
CA THR A 20 -15.25 26.48 34.04
C THR A 20 -14.38 25.33 33.57
N VAL A 21 -14.02 24.42 34.47
CA VAL A 21 -13.21 23.21 34.14
C VAL A 21 -13.86 22.41 33.01
N HIS A 22 -15.16 22.57 32.84
CA HIS A 22 -15.91 21.90 31.76
C HIS A 22 -15.63 22.52 30.39
N GLU A 23 -15.53 23.85 30.27
CA GLU A 23 -15.20 24.54 29.01
C GLU A 23 -13.75 24.32 28.62
N ARG A 24 -12.80 24.19 29.54
CA ARG A 24 -11.41 23.85 29.24
C ARG A 24 -11.27 22.42 28.75
N ARG A 25 -12.06 21.46 29.29
CA ARG A 25 -12.05 20.05 28.80
C ARG A 25 -12.71 19.89 27.45
N THR A 26 -13.69 20.73 27.11
CA THR A 26 -14.32 20.71 25.77
C THR A 26 -13.45 21.43 24.74
N TRP A 27 -12.75 22.51 25.14
CA TRP A 27 -11.82 23.22 24.27
C TRP A 27 -10.57 22.40 23.96
N GLY A 28 -9.96 21.75 24.95
CA GLY A 28 -8.84 20.85 24.78
C GLY A 28 -9.20 19.65 23.87
N ARG A 29 -10.36 19.02 24.09
CA ARG A 29 -10.86 17.94 23.22
C ARG A 29 -11.17 18.41 21.80
N LYS A 30 -11.59 19.65 21.60
CA LYS A 30 -11.85 20.21 20.27
C LYS A 30 -10.55 20.51 19.53
N GLN A 31 -9.53 21.03 20.23
CA GLN A 31 -8.18 21.19 19.66
C GLN A 31 -7.51 19.85 19.37
N GLU A 32 -7.60 18.85 20.27
CA GLU A 32 -7.10 17.49 20.01
C GLU A 32 -7.83 16.81 18.84
N ALA A 33 -9.14 17.05 18.68
CA ALA A 33 -9.92 16.56 17.56
C ALA A 33 -9.63 17.32 16.25
N GLU A 34 -9.37 18.62 16.30
CA GLU A 34 -8.94 19.42 15.16
C GLU A 34 -7.49 19.07 14.76
N GLU A 35 -6.56 18.87 15.72
CA GLU A 35 -5.22 18.34 15.45
C GLU A 35 -5.24 16.90 14.87
N MET A 36 -6.16 16.03 15.33
CA MET A 36 -6.34 14.70 14.76
C MET A 36 -6.96 14.72 13.34
N SER A 37 -7.77 15.75 13.01
CA SER A 37 -8.38 15.88 11.68
C SER A 37 -7.39 16.29 10.57
N GLU A 38 -6.20 16.77 10.94
CA GLU A 38 -5.14 17.15 10.00
C GLU A 38 -4.14 16.02 9.69
N LYS A 39 -4.20 14.90 10.43
CA LYS A 39 -3.22 13.81 10.23
C LYS A 39 -3.63 12.94 9.04
N LYS A 40 -2.71 12.75 8.11
CA LYS A 40 -2.91 11.96 6.89
C LYS A 40 -2.32 10.56 7.01
N VAL A 41 -2.92 9.60 6.31
CA VAL A 41 -2.35 8.28 6.06
C VAL A 41 -1.82 8.26 4.63
N VAL A 42 -0.52 8.05 4.48
CA VAL A 42 0.18 8.16 3.20
C VAL A 42 0.66 6.78 2.76
N PHE A 43 0.28 6.40 1.55
CA PHE A 43 0.61 5.11 0.95
C PHE A 43 1.63 5.32 -0.17
N PHE A 44 2.66 4.47 -0.19
CA PHE A 44 3.72 4.53 -1.17
C PHE A 44 3.84 3.21 -1.90
N ASP A 45 3.74 3.23 -3.22
CA ASP A 45 4.22 2.11 -4.01
C ASP A 45 5.74 1.99 -3.91
N ILE A 46 6.28 0.85 -4.34
CA ILE A 46 7.70 0.53 -4.20
C ILE A 46 8.44 0.80 -5.50
N ASP A 47 8.10 0.06 -6.55
CA ASP A 47 8.88 -0.01 -7.80
C ASP A 47 8.60 1.22 -8.67
N GLY A 48 9.60 2.06 -8.94
CA GLY A 48 9.42 3.31 -9.68
C GLY A 48 8.87 4.48 -8.84
N THR A 49 8.55 4.24 -7.57
CA THR A 49 8.05 5.24 -6.62
C THR A 49 9.03 5.52 -5.48
N LEU A 50 9.33 4.52 -4.65
CA LEU A 50 10.31 4.66 -3.56
C LEU A 50 11.75 4.49 -4.06
N TRP A 51 11.97 3.67 -5.06
CA TRP A 51 13.26 3.38 -5.65
C TRP A 51 13.20 3.32 -7.18
N ASN A 52 14.36 3.41 -7.81
CA ASN A 52 14.50 3.23 -9.26
C ASN A 52 14.68 1.74 -9.63
N TRP A 53 14.87 1.47 -10.92
CA TRP A 53 15.08 0.12 -11.47
C TRP A 53 16.37 -0.59 -10.99
N HIS A 54 17.24 0.12 -10.28
CA HIS A 54 18.45 -0.41 -9.65
C HIS A 54 18.27 -0.63 -8.14
N ASN A 55 17.06 -0.47 -7.61
CA ASN A 55 16.71 -0.51 -6.18
C ASN A 55 17.43 0.59 -5.36
N GLU A 56 17.76 1.71 -5.99
CA GLU A 56 18.36 2.85 -5.32
C GLU A 56 17.27 3.77 -4.76
N ILE A 57 17.29 3.99 -3.45
CA ILE A 57 16.35 4.86 -2.74
C ILE A 57 17.00 6.24 -2.57
N PRO A 58 16.43 7.33 -3.09
CA PRO A 58 16.97 8.66 -2.87
C PRO A 58 16.99 9.04 -1.39
N GLU A 59 18.05 9.67 -0.94
CA GLU A 59 18.16 10.16 0.45
C GLU A 59 17.03 11.14 0.82
N SER A 60 16.56 11.92 -0.15
CA SER A 60 15.41 12.82 0.00
C SER A 60 14.11 12.07 0.27
N THR A 61 13.88 10.90 -0.32
CA THR A 61 12.75 10.01 -0.06
C THR A 61 12.74 9.54 1.39
N ILE A 62 13.90 9.05 1.88
CA ILE A 62 14.07 8.62 3.27
C ILE A 62 13.76 9.77 4.23
N ARG A 63 14.30 10.95 3.98
CA ARG A 63 14.05 12.15 4.79
C ARG A 63 12.58 12.56 4.76
N ALA A 64 11.94 12.55 3.59
CA ALA A 64 10.53 12.92 3.45
C ALA A 64 9.64 12.02 4.32
N ILE A 65 9.78 10.70 4.20
CA ILE A 65 8.95 9.75 4.95
C ILE A 65 9.20 9.84 6.46
N ARG A 66 10.44 10.01 6.89
CA ARG A 66 10.75 10.22 8.31
C ARG A 66 10.17 11.53 8.84
N SER A 67 10.26 12.61 8.06
CA SER A 67 9.71 13.92 8.46
C SER A 67 8.19 13.90 8.54
N LEU A 68 7.49 13.33 7.55
CA LEU A 68 6.02 13.25 7.61
C LEU A 68 5.56 12.43 8.84
N ARG A 69 6.27 11.35 9.19
CA ARG A 69 5.96 10.57 10.39
C ARG A 69 6.24 11.36 11.68
N GLN A 70 7.32 12.15 11.72
CA GLN A 70 7.60 13.06 12.86
C GLN A 70 6.51 14.12 13.01
N ASN A 71 5.89 14.57 11.92
CA ASN A 71 4.75 15.48 11.93
C ASN A 71 3.43 14.78 12.32
N GLY A 72 3.45 13.48 12.63
CA GLY A 72 2.31 12.70 13.11
C GLY A 72 1.46 12.05 12.03
N HIS A 73 1.84 12.14 10.74
CA HIS A 73 1.24 11.35 9.67
C HIS A 73 1.67 9.89 9.77
N ARG A 74 0.92 8.99 9.14
CA ARG A 74 1.26 7.57 9.05
C ARG A 74 1.73 7.22 7.64
N ALA A 75 2.75 6.39 7.52
CA ALA A 75 3.32 5.95 6.27
C ALA A 75 3.16 4.45 6.08
N PHE A 76 2.59 4.03 4.96
CA PHE A 76 2.40 2.64 4.59
C PHE A 76 3.09 2.32 3.26
N LEU A 77 3.72 1.16 3.17
CA LEU A 77 4.00 0.54 1.88
C LEU A 77 2.69 0.04 1.26
N CYS A 78 2.51 0.20 -0.06
CA CYS A 78 1.35 -0.31 -0.78
C CYS A 78 1.77 -0.88 -2.13
N SER A 79 2.00 -2.20 -2.19
CA SER A 79 2.66 -2.85 -3.31
C SER A 79 1.86 -4.01 -3.92
N GLY A 80 2.09 -4.24 -5.24
CA GLY A 80 1.71 -5.48 -5.91
C GLY A 80 2.51 -6.69 -5.46
N ARG A 81 3.75 -6.49 -5.00
CA ARG A 81 4.59 -7.57 -4.46
C ARG A 81 3.92 -8.24 -3.27
N SER A 82 3.93 -9.57 -3.22
CA SER A 82 3.52 -10.28 -2.01
C SER A 82 4.51 -10.02 -0.87
N ARG A 83 4.09 -10.31 0.36
CA ARG A 83 4.93 -10.03 1.54
C ARG A 83 6.26 -10.77 1.51
N ALA A 84 6.26 -12.03 1.06
CA ALA A 84 7.49 -12.81 0.89
C ALA A 84 8.46 -12.19 -0.13
N TYR A 85 7.97 -11.39 -1.07
CA TYR A 85 8.77 -10.72 -2.09
C TYR A 85 9.35 -9.39 -1.60
N ILE A 86 8.80 -8.78 -0.57
CA ILE A 86 9.29 -7.51 0.00
C ILE A 86 10.33 -7.85 1.08
N GLN A 87 11.61 -7.95 0.69
CA GLN A 87 12.67 -8.41 1.60
C GLN A 87 13.82 -7.42 1.80
N ASN A 88 13.90 -6.35 1.00
CA ASN A 88 15.00 -5.40 1.07
C ASN A 88 15.05 -4.71 2.44
N PRO A 89 16.15 -4.87 3.23
CA PRO A 89 16.26 -4.29 4.57
C PRO A 89 16.31 -2.76 4.53
N ASP A 90 16.86 -2.15 3.47
CA ASP A 90 16.98 -0.70 3.35
C ASP A 90 15.60 -0.06 3.21
N LEU A 91 14.66 -0.75 2.54
CA LEU A 91 13.27 -0.32 2.42
C LEU A 91 12.60 -0.26 3.81
N PHE A 92 12.78 -1.30 4.63
CA PHE A 92 12.23 -1.31 5.99
C PHE A 92 12.94 -0.34 6.93
N ALA A 93 14.23 -0.05 6.70
CA ALA A 93 15.00 0.93 7.48
C ALA A 93 14.51 2.37 7.32
N ILE A 94 13.71 2.67 6.30
CA ILE A 94 13.02 3.97 6.16
C ILE A 94 12.09 4.18 7.35
N GLY A 95 11.37 3.15 7.76
CA GLY A 95 10.50 3.13 8.93
C GLY A 95 9.04 3.41 8.56
N PHE A 96 8.33 2.42 8.05
CA PHE A 96 6.88 2.47 7.79
C PHE A 96 6.09 2.00 9.00
N ASP A 97 4.84 2.47 9.12
CA ASP A 97 3.90 2.05 10.17
C ASP A 97 3.22 0.73 9.83
N GLY A 98 3.07 0.45 8.52
CA GLY A 98 2.47 -0.78 8.03
C GLY A 98 2.78 -1.07 6.57
N VAL A 99 2.28 -2.21 6.10
CA VAL A 99 2.46 -2.71 4.74
C VAL A 99 1.14 -3.24 4.20
N VAL A 100 0.73 -2.75 3.05
CA VAL A 100 -0.30 -3.35 2.19
C VAL A 100 0.44 -4.05 1.06
N SER A 101 0.38 -5.37 1.01
CA SER A 101 1.10 -6.20 0.03
C SER A 101 0.16 -7.06 -0.79
N GLY A 102 0.70 -7.65 -1.89
CA GLY A 102 -0.05 -8.56 -2.76
C GLY A 102 -1.30 -7.92 -3.35
N CYS A 103 -1.23 -6.66 -3.79
CA CYS A 103 -2.40 -5.93 -4.28
C CYS A 103 -3.56 -5.87 -3.27
N GLY A 104 -3.27 -5.66 -1.98
CA GLY A 104 -4.29 -5.56 -0.94
C GLY A 104 -4.75 -6.89 -0.34
N THR A 105 -4.11 -8.01 -0.71
CA THR A 105 -4.43 -9.34 -0.14
C THR A 105 -3.83 -9.55 1.25
N MET A 106 -2.90 -8.70 1.67
CA MET A 106 -2.32 -8.76 3.01
C MET A 106 -2.06 -7.35 3.57
N ILE A 107 -2.31 -7.19 4.86
CA ILE A 107 -2.06 -5.96 5.61
C ILE A 107 -1.31 -6.29 6.89
N GLU A 108 -0.19 -5.61 7.10
CA GLU A 108 0.56 -5.58 8.35
C GLU A 108 0.48 -4.18 8.95
N TYR A 109 0.37 -4.09 10.27
CA TYR A 109 0.42 -2.83 11.02
C TYR A 109 1.08 -3.05 12.38
N GLY A 110 2.02 -2.19 12.73
CA GLY A 110 2.78 -2.33 13.99
C GLY A 110 3.57 -3.64 14.12
N GLY A 111 3.89 -4.28 13.00
CA GLY A 111 4.62 -5.56 12.97
C GLY A 111 3.71 -6.80 13.04
N GLU A 112 2.40 -6.63 13.16
CA GLU A 112 1.44 -7.72 13.21
C GLU A 112 0.66 -7.86 11.90
N THR A 113 0.32 -9.09 11.49
CA THR A 113 -0.58 -9.35 10.36
C THR A 113 -2.02 -9.12 10.80
N ILE A 114 -2.64 -8.08 10.25
CA ILE A 114 -4.03 -7.69 10.55
C ILE A 114 -5.01 -8.35 9.60
N PHE A 115 -4.61 -8.53 8.35
CA PHE A 115 -5.43 -9.16 7.33
C PHE A 115 -4.57 -10.00 6.39
N TYR A 116 -5.08 -11.19 6.04
CA TYR A 116 -4.48 -12.05 5.02
C TYR A 116 -5.55 -12.84 4.26
N LYS A 117 -5.64 -12.61 2.96
CA LYS A 117 -6.49 -13.37 2.04
C LYS A 117 -5.72 -14.58 1.52
N LYS A 118 -5.78 -15.68 2.24
CA LYS A 118 -5.27 -16.96 1.73
C LYS A 118 -6.18 -17.48 0.61
N LEU A 119 -5.60 -17.96 -0.48
CA LEU A 119 -6.32 -18.69 -1.53
C LEU A 119 -6.62 -20.13 -1.06
N ASP A 120 -7.76 -20.62 -1.50
CA ASP A 120 -8.13 -22.02 -1.31
C ASP A 120 -7.20 -22.94 -2.09
N VAL A 121 -6.79 -24.08 -1.51
CA VAL A 121 -5.82 -25.00 -2.10
C VAL A 121 -6.35 -25.58 -3.41
N ASP A 122 -7.63 -25.94 -3.46
CA ASP A 122 -8.24 -26.53 -4.68
C ASP A 122 -8.26 -25.50 -5.82
N LEU A 123 -8.50 -24.21 -5.51
CA LEU A 123 -8.40 -23.12 -6.48
C LEU A 123 -6.97 -22.95 -6.98
N VAL A 124 -5.97 -23.02 -6.08
CA VAL A 124 -4.56 -22.92 -6.46
C VAL A 124 -4.16 -24.07 -7.36
N GLU A 125 -4.52 -25.32 -7.02
CA GLU A 125 -4.25 -26.51 -7.86
C GLU A 125 -4.89 -26.39 -9.24
N HIS A 126 -6.17 -26.01 -9.29
CA HIS A 126 -6.87 -25.76 -10.55
C HIS A 126 -6.15 -24.68 -11.38
N THR A 127 -5.78 -23.56 -10.75
CA THR A 127 -5.10 -22.46 -11.42
C THR A 127 -3.73 -22.86 -11.95
N VAL A 128 -2.89 -23.56 -11.16
CA VAL A 128 -1.57 -24.05 -11.57
C VAL A 128 -1.70 -24.97 -12.80
N ASN A 129 -2.64 -25.91 -12.79
CA ASN A 129 -2.89 -26.80 -13.90
C ASN A 129 -3.39 -26.05 -15.14
N THR A 130 -4.28 -25.07 -14.98
CA THR A 130 -4.83 -24.27 -16.08
C THR A 130 -3.76 -23.39 -16.72
N VAL A 131 -2.97 -22.66 -15.95
CA VAL A 131 -1.93 -21.78 -16.50
C VAL A 131 -0.87 -22.59 -17.25
N ARG A 132 -0.48 -23.76 -16.73
CA ARG A 132 0.45 -24.70 -17.41
C ARG A 132 -0.14 -25.25 -18.71
N LYS A 133 -1.42 -25.63 -18.71
CA LYS A 133 -2.16 -26.08 -19.91
C LYS A 133 -2.07 -25.07 -21.06
N TYR A 134 -2.09 -23.78 -20.74
CA TYR A 134 -2.00 -22.69 -21.71
C TYR A 134 -0.57 -22.15 -21.93
N GLY A 135 0.45 -22.83 -21.42
CA GLY A 135 1.86 -22.52 -21.66
C GLY A 135 2.42 -21.41 -20.76
N MET A 136 1.70 -21.00 -19.73
CA MET A 136 2.23 -20.08 -18.72
C MET A 136 3.05 -20.82 -17.67
N ARG A 137 3.94 -20.08 -17.01
CA ARG A 137 4.80 -20.62 -15.93
C ARG A 137 4.49 -19.90 -14.63
N PRO A 138 3.86 -20.60 -13.66
CA PRO A 138 3.38 -19.98 -12.44
C PRO A 138 4.48 -19.71 -11.42
N ILE A 139 4.32 -18.62 -10.68
CA ILE A 139 5.00 -18.30 -9.43
C ILE A 139 3.90 -18.05 -8.40
N LEU A 140 3.84 -18.88 -7.36
CA LEU A 140 2.86 -18.74 -6.31
C LEU A 140 3.43 -17.82 -5.24
N GLU A 141 2.66 -16.82 -4.82
CA GLU A 141 3.15 -15.74 -3.96
C GLU A 141 2.40 -15.70 -2.63
N GLY A 142 3.14 -15.99 -1.56
CA GLY A 142 2.62 -16.07 -0.21
C GLY A 142 3.14 -15.00 0.74
N ARG A 143 2.80 -15.21 2.00
CA ARG A 143 3.24 -14.37 3.11
C ARG A 143 4.72 -14.58 3.45
N GLU A 144 5.14 -15.84 3.53
CA GLU A 144 6.48 -16.25 3.97
C GLU A 144 7.35 -16.77 2.85
N TYR A 145 6.74 -17.43 1.85
CA TYR A 145 7.41 -18.12 0.77
C TYR A 145 6.83 -17.73 -0.59
N LEU A 146 7.68 -17.78 -1.61
CA LEU A 146 7.30 -17.92 -3.00
C LEU A 146 7.54 -19.35 -3.44
N TYR A 147 6.78 -19.80 -4.45
CA TYR A 147 6.95 -21.16 -4.99
C TYR A 147 7.09 -21.11 -6.50
N MET A 148 8.10 -21.81 -7.02
CA MET A 148 8.41 -21.83 -8.45
C MET A 148 9.13 -23.14 -8.80
N ASP A 149 8.74 -23.78 -9.89
CA ASP A 149 9.48 -24.93 -10.41
C ASP A 149 10.61 -24.45 -11.32
N GLU A 150 11.84 -24.48 -10.85
CA GLU A 150 13.03 -23.95 -11.54
C GLU A 150 13.20 -24.49 -12.96
N ARG A 151 12.76 -25.73 -13.23
CA ARG A 151 12.85 -26.36 -14.57
C ARG A 151 12.04 -25.58 -15.61
N GLU A 152 10.93 -24.97 -15.21
CA GLU A 152 10.08 -24.17 -16.09
C GLU A 152 10.75 -22.83 -16.46
N PHE A 153 11.68 -22.35 -15.65
CA PHE A 153 12.40 -21.08 -15.82
C PHE A 153 13.88 -21.24 -16.21
N ALA A 154 14.32 -22.46 -16.56
CA ALA A 154 15.73 -22.75 -16.82
C ALA A 154 16.35 -21.94 -17.99
N LYS A 155 15.52 -21.49 -18.93
CA LYS A 155 15.95 -20.80 -20.17
C LYS A 155 15.81 -19.27 -20.10
N ASP A 156 15.24 -18.71 -19.04
CA ASP A 156 15.06 -17.27 -18.93
C ASP A 156 15.83 -16.64 -17.74
N ASN A 157 16.02 -15.33 -17.82
CA ASN A 157 16.72 -14.60 -16.78
C ASN A 157 15.80 -14.20 -15.62
N TYR A 158 14.48 -14.23 -15.80
CA TYR A 158 13.53 -13.84 -14.78
C TYR A 158 13.58 -14.80 -13.58
N GLY A 159 13.49 -16.12 -13.84
CA GLY A 159 13.59 -17.11 -12.77
C GLY A 159 14.94 -17.09 -12.05
N LYS A 160 16.05 -16.82 -12.77
CA LYS A 160 17.37 -16.68 -12.15
C LYS A 160 17.46 -15.47 -11.25
N LYS A 161 16.92 -14.33 -11.71
CA LYS A 161 16.84 -13.08 -10.92
C LYS A 161 16.00 -13.31 -9.67
N LEU A 162 14.81 -13.90 -9.82
CA LEU A 162 13.92 -14.20 -8.71
C LEU A 162 14.59 -15.12 -7.68
N LYS A 163 15.26 -16.18 -8.12
CA LYS A 163 15.99 -17.09 -7.22
C LYS A 163 17.10 -16.35 -6.44
N ALA A 164 17.84 -15.50 -7.10
CA ALA A 164 18.90 -14.70 -6.44
C ALA A 164 18.35 -13.71 -5.43
N GLU A 165 17.19 -13.11 -5.72
CA GLU A 165 16.54 -12.11 -4.87
C GLU A 165 15.85 -12.75 -3.65
N ILE A 166 15.13 -13.85 -3.85
CA ILE A 166 14.31 -14.51 -2.82
C ILE A 166 15.11 -15.50 -1.97
N GLY A 167 16.12 -16.15 -2.57
CA GLY A 167 17.00 -17.08 -1.87
C GLY A 167 16.24 -18.26 -1.23
N PRO A 168 16.47 -18.54 0.07
CA PRO A 168 15.90 -19.73 0.75
C PRO A 168 14.38 -19.66 0.95
N ARG A 169 13.75 -18.51 0.70
CA ARG A 169 12.29 -18.38 0.73
C ARG A 169 11.61 -18.72 -0.60
N LEU A 170 12.37 -19.13 -1.61
CA LEU A 170 11.85 -19.68 -2.86
C LEU A 170 11.80 -21.19 -2.76
N LEU A 171 10.61 -21.76 -2.68
CA LEU A 171 10.35 -23.19 -2.60
C LEU A 171 9.91 -23.73 -3.97
N THR A 172 9.85 -25.05 -4.10
CA THR A 172 9.41 -25.72 -5.33
C THR A 172 7.90 -25.98 -5.27
N ILE A 173 7.16 -25.64 -6.33
CA ILE A 173 5.71 -25.89 -6.40
C ILE A 173 5.43 -27.39 -6.24
N ALA A 174 6.20 -28.24 -6.93
CA ALA A 174 5.98 -29.69 -6.94
C ALA A 174 6.22 -30.34 -5.56
N ASP A 175 7.25 -29.90 -4.81
CA ASP A 175 7.59 -30.47 -3.50
C ASP A 175 6.60 -30.04 -2.42
N GLU A 176 5.96 -28.89 -2.59
CA GLU A 176 4.98 -28.33 -1.66
C GLU A 176 3.52 -28.49 -2.15
N TRP A 177 3.27 -29.43 -3.08
CA TRP A 177 1.95 -29.63 -3.66
C TRP A 177 0.86 -29.80 -2.61
N GLY A 178 -0.19 -28.97 -2.72
CA GLY A 178 -1.33 -28.98 -1.79
C GLY A 178 -1.07 -28.36 -0.41
N ARG A 179 0.13 -27.84 -0.13
CA ARG A 179 0.49 -27.24 1.18
C ARG A 179 0.78 -25.76 1.10
N TRP A 180 0.61 -25.15 -0.05
CA TRP A 180 0.92 -23.72 -0.25
C TRP A 180 0.07 -22.80 0.62
N GLU A 181 0.72 -21.76 1.12
CA GLU A 181 0.05 -20.64 1.77
C GLU A 181 0.31 -19.37 0.96
N ILE A 182 -0.59 -19.08 0.02
CA ILE A 182 -0.44 -18.00 -0.94
C ILE A 182 -1.69 -17.12 -1.00
N SER A 183 -1.50 -15.90 -1.50
CA SER A 183 -2.57 -14.91 -1.66
C SER A 183 -2.74 -14.40 -3.09
N LYS A 184 -1.76 -14.63 -3.96
CA LYS A 184 -1.82 -14.31 -5.39
C LYS A 184 -0.87 -15.20 -6.18
N ILE A 185 -0.97 -15.12 -7.51
CA ILE A 185 -0.12 -15.86 -8.44
C ILE A 185 0.40 -14.88 -9.48
N SER A 186 1.66 -15.00 -9.86
CA SER A 186 2.22 -14.37 -11.06
C SER A 186 2.59 -15.43 -12.08
N CYS A 187 2.47 -15.10 -13.36
CA CYS A 187 2.80 -16.03 -14.43
C CYS A 187 3.69 -15.36 -15.47
N ALA A 188 4.78 -16.06 -15.85
CA ALA A 188 5.52 -15.70 -17.06
C ALA A 188 4.74 -16.18 -18.29
N THR A 189 4.64 -15.33 -19.33
CA THR A 189 3.64 -15.47 -20.40
C THR A 189 4.19 -15.37 -21.83
N GLU A 190 5.51 -15.49 -22.05
CA GLU A 190 6.17 -15.20 -23.36
C GLU A 190 5.59 -15.98 -24.55
N THR A 191 5.17 -17.22 -24.34
CA THR A 191 4.67 -18.12 -25.40
C THR A 191 3.25 -18.61 -25.16
N ALA A 192 2.54 -17.99 -24.23
CA ALA A 192 1.27 -18.49 -23.72
C ALA A 192 0.06 -18.09 -24.57
N ASP A 193 -0.97 -18.93 -24.61
CA ASP A 193 -2.33 -18.57 -25.04
C ASP A 193 -3.06 -17.87 -23.89
N ARG A 194 -2.75 -16.62 -23.70
CA ARG A 194 -3.22 -15.80 -22.56
C ARG A 194 -4.74 -15.65 -22.54
N GLU A 195 -5.33 -15.38 -23.68
CA GLU A 195 -6.77 -15.08 -23.78
C GLU A 195 -7.64 -16.23 -23.30
N LYS A 196 -7.32 -17.47 -23.72
CA LYS A 196 -8.06 -18.64 -23.26
C LYS A 196 -7.87 -18.92 -21.77
N CYS A 197 -6.65 -18.69 -21.27
CA CYS A 197 -6.37 -18.85 -19.85
C CYS A 197 -7.17 -17.86 -19.02
N TYR A 198 -7.19 -16.58 -19.42
CA TYR A 198 -7.95 -15.54 -18.71
C TYR A 198 -9.46 -15.84 -18.76
N GLU A 199 -9.99 -16.27 -19.89
CA GLU A 199 -11.42 -16.61 -20.00
C GLU A 199 -11.80 -17.76 -19.04
N GLU A 200 -10.92 -18.79 -18.87
CA GLU A 200 -11.19 -19.91 -17.97
C GLU A 200 -11.13 -19.50 -16.47
N LEU A 201 -10.34 -18.46 -16.11
CA LEU A 201 -10.08 -18.06 -14.73
C LEU A 201 -10.70 -16.72 -14.34
N LYS A 202 -11.40 -16.03 -15.24
CA LYS A 202 -11.94 -14.68 -15.04
C LYS A 202 -12.91 -14.52 -13.87
N ASP A 203 -13.57 -15.59 -13.46
CA ASP A 203 -14.51 -15.55 -12.34
C ASP A 203 -13.82 -15.58 -10.97
N CYS A 204 -12.54 -16.02 -10.95
CA CYS A 204 -11.75 -16.15 -9.74
C CYS A 204 -10.71 -15.03 -9.58
N PHE A 205 -10.21 -14.49 -10.70
CA PHE A 205 -9.10 -13.53 -10.68
C PHE A 205 -9.37 -12.30 -11.54
N ASP A 206 -8.80 -11.17 -11.10
CA ASP A 206 -8.52 -10.01 -11.92
C ASP A 206 -7.06 -10.12 -12.42
N PHE A 207 -6.79 -9.69 -13.66
CA PHE A 207 -5.49 -9.85 -14.31
C PHE A 207 -4.80 -8.50 -14.46
N ILE A 208 -3.59 -8.37 -13.91
CA ILE A 208 -2.72 -7.21 -14.12
C ILE A 208 -1.66 -7.61 -15.14
N ILE A 209 -1.76 -7.06 -16.34
CA ILE A 209 -0.86 -7.31 -17.46
C ILE A 209 0.23 -6.24 -17.44
N HIS A 210 1.49 -6.68 -17.37
CA HIS A 210 2.64 -5.79 -17.39
C HIS A 210 3.20 -5.62 -18.80
N ASP A 211 3.99 -4.57 -19.02
CA ASP A 211 4.72 -4.33 -20.28
C ASP A 211 5.79 -5.40 -20.57
N ILE A 212 6.26 -6.07 -19.53
CA ILE A 212 7.07 -7.29 -19.63
C ILE A 212 6.15 -8.51 -19.73
N PRO A 213 6.63 -9.69 -20.22
CA PRO A 213 5.80 -10.87 -20.38
C PRO A 213 5.46 -11.56 -19.05
N VAL A 214 4.87 -10.81 -18.15
CA VAL A 214 4.36 -11.25 -16.84
C VAL A 214 2.93 -10.78 -16.66
N THR A 215 2.09 -11.61 -16.09
CA THR A 215 0.73 -11.26 -15.66
C THR A 215 0.55 -11.69 -14.21
N GLU A 216 -0.03 -10.80 -13.41
CA GLU A 216 -0.45 -11.11 -12.06
C GLU A 216 -1.92 -11.53 -12.03
N PHE A 217 -2.21 -12.59 -11.30
CA PHE A 217 -3.53 -13.13 -11.02
C PHE A 217 -3.88 -12.75 -9.59
N VAL A 218 -4.65 -11.71 -9.43
CA VAL A 218 -5.08 -11.19 -8.13
C VAL A 218 -6.49 -11.70 -7.85
N PRO A 219 -6.78 -12.24 -6.66
CA PRO A 219 -8.14 -12.68 -6.33
C PRO A 219 -9.17 -11.60 -6.65
N LYS A 220 -10.31 -12.01 -7.22
CA LYS A 220 -11.37 -11.10 -7.64
C LYS A 220 -11.74 -10.11 -6.56
N GLY A 221 -11.79 -8.81 -6.94
CA GLY A 221 -12.16 -7.72 -6.04
C GLY A 221 -11.04 -7.25 -5.11
N TYR A 222 -9.80 -7.73 -5.29
CA TYR A 222 -8.63 -7.22 -4.56
C TYR A 222 -7.77 -6.36 -5.48
N HIS A 223 -7.37 -5.20 -5.01
CA HIS A 223 -6.40 -4.29 -5.62
C HIS A 223 -5.83 -3.36 -4.54
N LYS A 224 -4.80 -2.59 -4.84
CA LYS A 224 -4.16 -1.68 -3.87
C LYS A 224 -5.18 -0.79 -3.14
N GLY A 225 -6.15 -0.23 -3.86
CA GLY A 225 -7.20 0.63 -3.28
C GLY A 225 -8.10 -0.08 -2.28
N THR A 226 -8.46 -1.37 -2.49
CA THR A 226 -9.24 -2.12 -1.49
C THR A 226 -8.42 -2.41 -0.22
N GLY A 227 -7.10 -2.56 -0.36
CA GLY A 227 -6.19 -2.65 0.78
C GLY A 227 -6.15 -1.34 1.58
N ILE A 228 -6.09 -0.19 0.89
CA ILE A 228 -6.15 1.15 1.50
C ILE A 228 -7.46 1.34 2.27
N ALA A 229 -8.60 1.00 1.66
CA ALA A 229 -9.91 1.10 2.32
C ALA A 229 -9.97 0.29 3.63
N LYS A 230 -9.40 -0.93 3.65
CA LYS A 230 -9.29 -1.74 4.87
C LYS A 230 -8.38 -1.10 5.94
N VAL A 231 -7.29 -0.46 5.53
CA VAL A 231 -6.43 0.28 6.47
C VAL A 231 -7.20 1.47 7.06
N CYS A 232 -7.96 2.20 6.25
CA CYS A 232 -8.79 3.31 6.73
C CYS A 232 -9.85 2.85 7.74
N GLU A 233 -10.54 1.74 7.46
CA GLU A 233 -11.49 1.13 8.38
C GLU A 233 -10.81 0.73 9.71
N MET A 234 -9.65 0.09 9.66
CA MET A 234 -8.88 -0.32 10.83
C MET A 234 -8.42 0.86 11.69
N LEU A 235 -8.03 1.97 11.05
CA LEU A 235 -7.49 3.16 11.71
C LEU A 235 -8.54 4.20 12.09
N ASP A 236 -9.82 3.94 11.78
CA ASP A 236 -10.94 4.90 11.91
C ASP A 236 -10.61 6.25 11.23
N THR A 237 -10.06 6.19 10.01
CA THR A 237 -9.62 7.33 9.21
C THR A 237 -10.54 7.48 7.99
N ASP A 238 -10.97 8.72 7.72
CA ASP A 238 -11.73 9.01 6.50
C ASP A 238 -10.82 8.81 5.26
N ILE A 239 -11.33 8.16 4.23
CA ILE A 239 -10.58 7.91 2.99
C ILE A 239 -10.09 9.22 2.33
N LYS A 240 -10.81 10.34 2.50
CA LYS A 240 -10.40 11.67 2.04
C LYS A 240 -9.12 12.18 2.71
N ASP A 241 -8.76 11.64 3.87
CA ASP A 241 -7.55 12.00 4.61
C ASP A 241 -6.37 11.08 4.25
N THR A 242 -6.46 10.39 3.11
CA THR A 242 -5.41 9.55 2.58
C THR A 242 -4.73 10.15 1.34
N ILE A 243 -3.46 9.82 1.18
CA ILE A 243 -2.63 10.20 0.03
C ILE A 243 -1.93 8.95 -0.49
N ALA A 244 -1.85 8.76 -1.80
CA ALA A 244 -1.13 7.64 -2.39
C ALA A 244 -0.14 8.11 -3.44
N PHE A 245 1.09 7.58 -3.38
CA PHE A 245 2.15 7.78 -4.35
C PHE A 245 2.31 6.52 -5.20
N GLY A 246 2.36 6.67 -6.51
CA GLY A 246 2.52 5.56 -7.45
C GLY A 246 3.06 6.02 -8.80
N ASP A 247 3.41 5.07 -9.68
CA ASP A 247 3.99 5.37 -10.99
C ASP A 247 3.44 4.53 -12.14
N SER A 248 2.72 3.46 -11.87
CA SER A 248 2.31 2.49 -12.88
C SER A 248 0.81 2.20 -12.90
N ALA A 249 0.35 1.46 -13.92
CA ALA A 249 -1.08 1.19 -14.13
C ALA A 249 -1.76 0.48 -12.95
N ASN A 250 -1.02 -0.33 -12.17
CA ASN A 250 -1.56 -0.98 -10.98
C ASN A 250 -1.85 -0.02 -9.82
N ASP A 251 -1.39 1.26 -9.92
CA ASP A 251 -1.62 2.32 -8.93
C ASP A 251 -2.90 3.11 -9.20
N ILE A 252 -3.43 3.05 -10.40
CA ILE A 252 -4.67 3.75 -10.76
C ILE A 252 -5.81 3.38 -9.81
N GLY A 253 -5.87 2.09 -9.42
CA GLY A 253 -6.87 1.61 -8.45
C GLY A 253 -6.75 2.25 -7.06
N MET A 254 -5.56 2.68 -6.63
CA MET A 254 -5.42 3.44 -5.39
C MET A 254 -5.67 4.93 -5.57
N PHE A 255 -5.25 5.56 -6.70
CA PHE A 255 -5.55 6.97 -6.98
C PHE A 255 -7.06 7.26 -6.98
N ARG A 256 -7.87 6.33 -7.50
CA ARG A 256 -9.33 6.47 -7.56
C ARG A 256 -10.05 6.40 -6.21
N VAL A 257 -9.41 5.92 -5.16
CA VAL A 257 -10.05 5.76 -3.84
C VAL A 257 -9.52 6.71 -2.79
N VAL A 258 -8.28 7.18 -2.90
CA VAL A 258 -7.67 8.09 -1.92
C VAL A 258 -8.16 9.53 -2.06
N GLY A 259 -7.92 10.33 -1.02
CA GLY A 259 -8.21 11.77 -1.06
C GLY A 259 -7.32 12.52 -2.04
N ILE A 260 -6.04 12.13 -2.20
CA ILE A 260 -5.11 12.73 -3.15
C ILE A 260 -4.23 11.62 -3.77
N GLY A 261 -4.33 11.41 -5.06
CA GLY A 261 -3.43 10.57 -5.84
C GLY A 261 -2.25 11.36 -6.39
N VAL A 262 -1.03 10.89 -6.16
CA VAL A 262 0.21 11.52 -6.62
C VAL A 262 0.95 10.59 -7.58
N ALA A 263 1.01 10.96 -8.87
CA ALA A 263 1.81 10.25 -9.84
C ALA A 263 3.26 10.75 -9.84
N MET A 264 4.20 9.80 -9.90
CA MET A 264 5.62 10.13 -10.07
C MET A 264 5.89 10.67 -11.48
N GLY A 265 6.89 11.53 -11.62
CA GLY A 265 7.23 12.13 -12.92
C GLY A 265 7.69 11.11 -13.99
N ASN A 266 8.14 9.94 -13.56
CA ASN A 266 8.49 8.80 -14.43
C ASN A 266 7.30 7.94 -14.87
N SER A 267 6.07 8.24 -14.45
CA SER A 267 4.85 7.55 -14.87
C SER A 267 4.56 7.78 -16.37
N SER A 268 3.83 6.84 -16.97
CA SER A 268 3.22 7.06 -18.29
C SER A 268 2.16 8.17 -18.24
N GLU A 269 1.85 8.77 -19.38
CA GLU A 269 0.84 9.84 -19.45
C GLU A 269 -0.54 9.37 -18.98
N ASP A 270 -0.93 8.14 -19.31
CA ASP A 270 -2.22 7.56 -18.87
C ASP A 270 -2.32 7.48 -17.34
N VAL A 271 -1.23 7.14 -16.66
CA VAL A 271 -1.18 7.10 -15.20
C VAL A 271 -1.22 8.50 -14.59
N LYS A 272 -0.51 9.46 -15.21
CA LYS A 272 -0.52 10.87 -14.78
C LYS A 272 -1.89 11.51 -14.88
N LEU A 273 -2.68 11.15 -15.89
CA LEU A 273 -4.05 11.66 -16.10
C LEU A 273 -5.04 11.20 -15.02
N GLU A 274 -4.75 10.08 -14.34
CA GLU A 274 -5.58 9.53 -13.26
C GLU A 274 -5.21 10.06 -11.87
N ALA A 275 -4.14 10.86 -11.75
CA ALA A 275 -3.67 11.42 -10.49
C ALA A 275 -4.12 12.88 -10.32
N ASP A 276 -4.30 13.30 -9.06
CA ASP A 276 -4.62 14.69 -8.70
C ASP A 276 -3.40 15.60 -8.80
N TYR A 277 -2.20 15.04 -8.60
CA TYR A 277 -0.94 15.78 -8.65
C TYR A 277 0.17 14.95 -9.31
N VAL A 278 0.98 15.59 -10.14
CA VAL A 278 2.15 14.96 -10.75
C VAL A 278 3.41 15.62 -10.19
N THR A 279 4.26 14.82 -9.54
CA THR A 279 5.55 15.26 -9.02
C THR A 279 6.70 15.00 -10.01
N THR A 280 7.95 15.25 -9.62
CA THR A 280 9.13 14.94 -10.44
C THR A 280 9.47 13.43 -10.36
N PRO A 281 10.34 12.91 -11.25
CA PRO A 281 10.81 11.52 -11.20
C PRO A 281 11.42 11.13 -9.85
N VAL A 282 11.43 9.81 -9.58
CA VAL A 282 11.93 9.25 -8.31
C VAL A 282 13.33 9.74 -7.95
N MET A 283 14.25 9.80 -8.93
CA MET A 283 15.64 10.25 -8.71
C MET A 283 15.81 11.78 -8.72
N GLU A 284 14.72 12.52 -8.90
CA GLU A 284 14.68 13.99 -8.90
C GLU A 284 13.92 14.55 -7.68
N ASP A 285 14.05 13.89 -6.53
CA ASP A 285 13.42 14.27 -5.26
C ASP A 285 11.88 14.28 -5.30
N GLY A 286 11.23 13.45 -6.14
CA GLY A 286 9.79 13.50 -6.40
C GLY A 286 8.95 13.42 -5.13
N ILE A 287 9.17 12.43 -4.26
CA ILE A 287 8.43 12.29 -3.00
C ILE A 287 8.66 13.49 -2.06
N TRP A 288 9.90 13.95 -1.94
CA TRP A 288 10.23 15.11 -1.11
C TRP A 288 9.49 16.38 -1.56
N LYS A 289 9.50 16.66 -2.88
CA LYS A 289 8.82 17.83 -3.45
C LYS A 289 7.32 17.74 -3.27
N ALA A 290 6.73 16.58 -3.49
CA ALA A 290 5.29 16.38 -3.30
C ALA A 290 4.89 16.52 -1.82
N CYS A 291 5.67 15.93 -0.89
CA CYS A 291 5.40 16.08 0.54
C CYS A 291 5.46 17.55 0.98
N LYS A 292 6.37 18.35 0.40
CA LYS A 292 6.39 19.80 0.64
C LYS A 292 5.21 20.53 0.04
N HIS A 293 4.83 20.20 -1.20
CA HIS A 293 3.70 20.81 -1.88
C HIS A 293 2.37 20.55 -1.14
N LEU A 294 2.24 19.35 -0.57
CA LEU A 294 1.06 18.92 0.18
C LEU A 294 1.14 19.26 1.69
N GLU A 295 2.12 20.06 2.11
CA GLU A 295 2.31 20.52 3.48
C GLU A 295 2.42 19.37 4.53
N LEU A 296 2.96 18.21 4.10
CA LEU A 296 3.18 17.07 4.99
C LEU A 296 4.49 17.19 5.79
N ILE A 297 5.44 18.02 5.27
CA ILE A 297 6.77 18.24 5.86
C ILE A 297 7.20 19.69 5.77
#